data_7cd32a9f78068d439bab49290f367144
#
_entry.id   7cd32a9f78068d439bab49290f367144
#
_cell.length_a   1.000
_cell.length_b   1.000
_cell.length_c   1.000
_cell.angle_alpha   90.00
_cell.angle_beta   90.00
_cell.angle_gamma   90.00
#
_symmetry.space_group_name_H-M   'P 1'
#
loop_
_entity.id
_entity.type
_entity.pdbx_description
1 polymer ?
#
loop_
_entity_poly.entity_id
_entity_poly.type
_entity_poly.pdbx_seq_one_letter_code
_entity_poly.pdbx_strand_id
1 'polypeptide(L)'
;MHLDIHALQVRHPAARADAPAALRGLSLRVGQAEQVAVIGPSGAGKTSLLQALALALRPTTGRLQLDGTDPWLAGTGERQVLRRRLFLAPQVPPLPPRQRVITSVLAARLPAMSLLASLRSLIYPSDIPAAHAALLRFDLADKLFDRVDRLSGGERQRVGLARALVAPASLWLIDEPLSALDPVRAEQATATLVQAARDQGVTLVATLHQVDMALAHFPRIVGLRDGVMVFDLAASQVSPEHLADLYDQQGAPPRRNEPKTAAADAPALLPTALQCR
;
A
#
# COMPACT_ATOMS: atom_id res chain seq x y z
N MET A 1 2.15 17.32 3.14
CA MET A 1 3.57 17.18 2.68
C MET A 1 3.56 17.05 1.17
N HIS A 2 4.38 17.80 0.47
CA HIS A 2 4.58 17.70 -0.98
C HIS A 2 5.71 16.70 -1.28
N LEU A 3 5.53 15.84 -2.28
CA LEU A 3 6.54 14.89 -2.76
C LEU A 3 6.96 15.28 -4.18
N ASP A 4 8.27 15.32 -4.44
CA ASP A 4 8.83 15.45 -5.78
C ASP A 4 9.91 14.39 -6.00
N ILE A 5 9.64 13.51 -6.94
CA ILE A 5 10.52 12.40 -7.30
C ILE A 5 10.95 12.62 -8.76
N HIS A 6 12.26 12.60 -9.00
CA HIS A 6 12.80 12.77 -10.34
C HIS A 6 13.77 11.65 -10.70
N ALA A 7 13.45 10.89 -11.74
CA ALA A 7 14.23 9.78 -12.29
C ALA A 7 14.79 8.83 -11.21
N LEU A 8 13.96 8.51 -10.18
CA LEU A 8 14.36 7.74 -9.02
C LEU A 8 14.65 6.29 -9.41
N GLN A 9 15.85 5.84 -9.04
CA GLN A 9 16.21 4.43 -9.13
C GLN A 9 16.50 3.88 -7.73
N VAL A 10 15.90 2.74 -7.42
CA VAL A 10 16.07 2.08 -6.11
C VAL A 10 16.44 0.63 -6.34
N ARG A 11 17.48 0.17 -5.66
CA ARG A 11 17.88 -1.24 -5.60
C ARG A 11 17.75 -1.72 -4.16
N HIS A 12 17.20 -2.90 -3.96
CA HIS A 12 17.09 -3.47 -2.61
C HIS A 12 18.49 -3.88 -2.11
N PRO A 13 18.86 -3.57 -0.86
CA PRO A 13 20.20 -3.88 -0.33
C PRO A 13 20.56 -5.38 -0.38
N ALA A 14 19.57 -6.26 -0.23
CA ALA A 14 19.72 -7.71 -0.31
C ALA A 14 19.68 -8.27 -1.73
N ALA A 15 19.46 -7.44 -2.76
CA ALA A 15 19.42 -7.90 -4.13
C ALA A 15 20.84 -8.25 -4.63
N ARG A 16 20.95 -9.28 -5.46
CA ARG A 16 22.21 -9.60 -6.15
C ARG A 16 22.67 -8.41 -6.99
N ALA A 17 23.97 -8.29 -7.22
CA ALA A 17 24.53 -7.18 -7.97
C ALA A 17 24.01 -7.05 -9.41
N ASP A 18 23.65 -8.18 -10.02
CA ASP A 18 23.08 -8.31 -11.36
C ASP A 18 21.54 -8.20 -11.40
N ALA A 19 20.86 -8.22 -10.24
CA ALA A 19 19.42 -8.10 -10.19
C ALA A 19 18.96 -6.72 -10.68
N PRO A 20 17.83 -6.64 -11.41
CA PRO A 20 17.29 -5.36 -11.85
C PRO A 20 16.92 -4.47 -10.65
N ALA A 21 16.97 -3.17 -10.84
CA ALA A 21 16.52 -2.23 -9.83
C ALA A 21 15.01 -2.38 -9.60
N ALA A 22 14.58 -2.28 -8.34
CA ALA A 22 13.18 -2.37 -7.96
C ALA A 22 12.35 -1.15 -8.45
N LEU A 23 13.00 0.00 -8.60
CA LEU A 23 12.47 1.18 -9.30
C LEU A 23 13.48 1.63 -10.34
N ARG A 24 12.98 2.00 -11.52
CA ARG A 24 13.81 2.29 -12.70
C ARG A 24 13.43 3.64 -13.31
N GLY A 25 14.05 4.73 -12.82
CA GLY A 25 13.84 6.06 -13.39
C GLY A 25 12.46 6.66 -13.13
N LEU A 26 11.81 6.30 -12.02
CA LEU A 26 10.47 6.76 -11.66
C LEU A 26 10.47 8.27 -11.38
N SER A 27 9.56 9.00 -12.01
CA SER A 27 9.29 10.41 -11.72
C SER A 27 7.83 10.58 -11.34
N LEU A 28 7.56 11.21 -10.17
CA LEU A 28 6.21 11.38 -9.64
C LEU A 28 6.18 12.62 -8.75
N ARG A 29 5.13 13.43 -8.90
CA ARG A 29 4.83 14.53 -7.98
C ARG A 29 3.51 14.28 -7.29
N VAL A 30 3.49 14.45 -5.97
CA VAL A 30 2.25 14.34 -5.17
C VAL A 30 2.10 15.64 -4.40
N GLY A 31 0.96 16.31 -4.58
CA GLY A 31 0.62 17.54 -3.92
C GLY A 31 0.37 17.37 -2.42
N GLN A 32 0.36 18.49 -1.70
CA GLN A 32 -0.04 18.48 -0.29
C GLN A 32 -1.52 18.09 -0.17
N ALA A 33 -1.82 17.24 0.82
CA ALA A 33 -3.16 16.71 1.10
C ALA A 33 -3.80 15.93 -0.07
N GLU A 34 -3.00 15.49 -1.05
CA GLU A 34 -3.45 14.64 -2.14
C GLU A 34 -3.52 13.18 -1.71
N GLN A 35 -4.50 12.43 -2.25
CA GLN A 35 -4.63 10.99 -2.03
C GLN A 35 -4.37 10.26 -3.33
N VAL A 36 -3.37 9.38 -3.34
CA VAL A 36 -2.90 8.63 -4.50
C VAL A 36 -2.91 7.14 -4.20
N ALA A 37 -3.54 6.35 -5.07
CA ALA A 37 -3.39 4.91 -5.07
C ALA A 37 -2.33 4.47 -6.08
N VAL A 38 -1.45 3.57 -5.67
CA VAL A 38 -0.46 2.91 -6.53
C VAL A 38 -0.89 1.48 -6.77
N ILE A 39 -1.19 1.13 -8.02
CA ILE A 39 -1.61 -0.22 -8.43
C ILE A 39 -0.58 -0.86 -9.35
N GLY A 40 -0.66 -2.18 -9.51
CA GLY A 40 0.21 -2.95 -10.40
C GLY A 40 0.42 -4.38 -9.92
N PRO A 41 1.00 -5.26 -10.75
CA PRO A 41 1.22 -6.66 -10.42
C PRO A 41 2.16 -6.85 -9.22
N SER A 42 2.20 -8.07 -8.69
CA SER A 42 3.20 -8.45 -7.68
C SER A 42 4.60 -8.27 -8.24
N GLY A 43 5.51 -7.72 -7.42
CA GLY A 43 6.87 -7.42 -7.89
C GLY A 43 7.02 -6.13 -8.69
N ALA A 44 5.96 -5.37 -8.96
CA ALA A 44 6.01 -4.12 -9.71
C ALA A 44 6.86 -3.00 -9.06
N GLY A 45 7.28 -3.16 -7.79
CA GLY A 45 8.08 -2.16 -7.06
C GLY A 45 7.27 -1.28 -6.10
N LYS A 46 5.97 -1.55 -5.89
CA LYS A 46 5.07 -0.75 -5.03
C LYS A 46 5.60 -0.58 -3.60
N THR A 47 5.92 -1.67 -2.92
CA THR A 47 6.52 -1.64 -1.57
C THR A 47 7.87 -0.91 -1.55
N SER A 48 8.69 -1.10 -2.59
CA SER A 48 9.99 -0.40 -2.70
C SER A 48 9.80 1.11 -2.85
N LEU A 49 8.76 1.55 -3.57
CA LEU A 49 8.39 2.97 -3.65
C LEU A 49 8.01 3.52 -2.27
N LEU A 50 7.13 2.85 -1.54
CA LEU A 50 6.74 3.31 -0.20
C LEU A 50 7.94 3.32 0.77
N GLN A 51 8.81 2.32 0.72
CA GLN A 51 10.02 2.28 1.54
C GLN A 51 11.00 3.40 1.18
N ALA A 52 11.15 3.76 -0.09
CA ALA A 52 11.96 4.90 -0.50
C ALA A 52 11.36 6.22 0.02
N LEU A 53 10.04 6.41 -0.11
CA LEU A 53 9.31 7.58 0.43
C LEU A 53 9.39 7.66 1.97
N ALA A 54 9.36 6.51 2.65
CA ALA A 54 9.53 6.41 4.10
C ALA A 54 10.98 6.62 4.57
N LEU A 55 11.92 6.90 3.64
CA LEU A 55 13.36 7.02 3.91
C LEU A 55 13.97 5.75 4.52
N ALA A 56 13.38 4.59 4.27
CA ALA A 56 13.89 3.28 4.67
C ALA A 56 14.85 2.71 3.61
N LEU A 57 14.64 3.03 2.32
CA LEU A 57 15.54 2.67 1.23
C LEU A 57 16.16 3.94 0.64
N ARG A 58 17.50 3.94 0.52
CA ARG A 58 18.23 5.03 -0.14
C ARG A 58 18.17 4.82 -1.66
N PRO A 59 17.84 5.86 -2.45
CA PRO A 59 17.96 5.80 -3.90
C PRO A 59 19.39 5.53 -4.35
N THR A 60 19.52 4.77 -5.44
CA THR A 60 20.83 4.54 -6.10
C THR A 60 21.18 5.72 -6.99
N THR A 61 20.17 6.23 -7.71
CA THR A 61 20.28 7.43 -8.55
C THR A 61 18.95 8.19 -8.53
N GLY A 62 18.93 9.39 -9.11
CA GLY A 62 17.76 10.27 -9.11
C GLY A 62 17.64 11.08 -7.82
N ARG A 63 16.51 11.77 -7.67
CA ARG A 63 16.26 12.69 -6.55
C ARG A 63 14.90 12.44 -5.94
N LEU A 64 14.85 12.51 -4.60
CA LEU A 64 13.62 12.54 -3.81
C LEU A 64 13.63 13.82 -2.98
N GLN A 65 12.54 14.58 -3.04
CA GLN A 65 12.35 15.76 -2.19
C GLN A 65 11.04 15.65 -1.42
N LEU A 66 11.10 16.02 -0.15
CA LEU A 66 9.95 16.12 0.75
C LEU A 66 9.84 17.58 1.20
N ASP A 67 8.77 18.27 0.84
CA ASP A 67 8.60 19.73 1.03
C ASP A 67 9.83 20.53 0.54
N GLY A 68 10.40 20.16 -0.62
CA GLY A 68 11.56 20.80 -1.22
C GLY A 68 12.92 20.39 -0.63
N THR A 69 12.96 19.59 0.44
CA THR A 69 14.20 19.12 1.07
C THR A 69 14.57 17.73 0.54
N ASP A 70 15.81 17.56 0.06
CA ASP A 70 16.36 16.23 -0.24
C ASP A 70 16.90 15.58 1.03
N PRO A 71 16.24 14.52 1.53
CA PRO A 71 16.63 13.91 2.82
C PRO A 71 17.98 13.20 2.78
N TRP A 72 18.49 12.89 1.59
CA TRP A 72 19.78 12.19 1.45
C TRP A 72 20.97 13.13 1.32
N LEU A 73 20.73 14.40 0.98
CA LEU A 73 21.69 15.50 1.03
C LEU A 73 21.65 16.21 2.39
N ALA A 74 20.51 16.16 3.08
CA ALA A 74 20.31 16.74 4.39
C ALA A 74 21.14 16.04 5.49
N GLY A 75 21.46 16.77 6.55
CA GLY A 75 22.11 16.24 7.73
C GLY A 75 21.24 15.20 8.48
N THR A 76 21.87 14.42 9.36
CA THR A 76 21.15 13.36 10.12
C THR A 76 20.02 13.91 10.98
N GLY A 77 20.18 15.10 11.59
CA GLY A 77 19.15 15.74 12.39
C GLY A 77 17.96 16.18 11.55
N GLU A 78 18.20 16.80 10.41
CA GLU A 78 17.16 17.25 9.48
C GLU A 78 16.40 16.07 8.88
N ARG A 79 17.08 15.01 8.49
CA ARG A 79 16.44 13.76 8.06
C ARG A 79 15.58 13.14 9.15
N GLN A 80 16.00 13.22 10.42
CA GLN A 80 15.21 12.74 11.54
C GLN A 80 13.94 13.57 11.72
N VAL A 81 13.98 14.89 11.52
CA VAL A 81 12.80 15.75 11.53
C VAL A 81 11.83 15.36 10.42
N LEU A 82 12.31 15.11 9.20
CA LEU A 82 11.48 14.61 8.10
C LEU A 82 10.82 13.27 8.46
N ARG A 83 11.59 12.30 8.98
CA ARG A 83 11.05 10.99 9.39
C ARG A 83 9.93 11.06 10.41
N ARG A 84 9.97 12.01 11.34
CA ARG A 84 8.91 12.22 12.35
C ARG A 84 7.58 12.65 11.72
N ARG A 85 7.61 13.20 10.51
CA ARG A 85 6.43 13.65 9.76
C ARG A 85 5.89 12.58 8.81
N LEU A 86 6.47 11.38 8.80
CA LEU A 86 6.07 10.24 7.97
C LEU A 86 5.45 9.16 8.85
N PHE A 87 4.41 8.53 8.34
CA PHE A 87 3.86 7.31 8.91
C PHE A 87 3.84 6.22 7.83
N LEU A 88 4.51 5.11 8.08
CA LEU A 88 4.50 3.92 7.23
C LEU A 88 3.71 2.81 7.92
N ALA A 89 2.62 2.36 7.29
CA ALA A 89 1.93 1.13 7.64
C ALA A 89 2.37 0.04 6.65
N PRO A 90 3.21 -0.90 7.05
CA PRO A 90 3.57 -2.03 6.19
C PRO A 90 2.41 -3.02 6.08
N GLN A 91 2.45 -3.89 5.08
CA GLN A 91 1.44 -4.91 4.79
C GLN A 91 1.08 -5.75 6.04
N VAL A 92 2.07 -6.14 6.84
CA VAL A 92 1.86 -6.78 8.14
C VAL A 92 2.13 -5.76 9.24
N PRO A 93 1.11 -5.33 9.99
CA PRO A 93 1.30 -4.33 11.04
C PRO A 93 2.26 -4.83 12.13
N PRO A 94 3.30 -4.05 12.50
CA PRO A 94 4.26 -4.42 13.53
C PRO A 94 3.66 -4.21 14.93
N LEU A 95 2.77 -5.11 15.33
CA LEU A 95 2.07 -5.06 16.60
C LEU A 95 2.64 -6.14 17.54
N PRO A 96 3.29 -5.77 18.66
CA PRO A 96 3.81 -6.73 19.62
C PRO A 96 2.70 -7.59 20.24
N PRO A 97 2.76 -8.94 20.21
CA PRO A 97 1.65 -9.81 20.56
C PRO A 97 1.14 -9.62 22.00
N ARG A 98 2.04 -9.40 22.94
CA ARG A 98 1.72 -9.26 24.38
C ARG A 98 1.30 -7.85 24.80
N GLN A 99 1.36 -6.86 23.87
CA GLN A 99 1.01 -5.49 24.14
C GLN A 99 -0.52 -5.30 24.06
N ARG A 100 -1.04 -4.33 24.80
CA ARG A 100 -2.44 -3.90 24.66
C ARG A 100 -2.64 -3.09 23.39
N VAL A 101 -3.84 -3.19 22.82
CA VAL A 101 -4.21 -2.45 21.60
C VAL A 101 -4.00 -0.95 21.76
N ILE A 102 -4.47 -0.37 22.89
CA ILE A 102 -4.27 1.05 23.19
C ILE A 102 -2.80 1.48 23.11
N THR A 103 -1.90 0.71 23.73
CA THR A 103 -0.46 1.03 23.70
C THR A 103 0.11 0.89 22.30
N SER A 104 -0.33 -0.11 21.54
CA SER A 104 0.08 -0.32 20.15
C SER A 104 -0.40 0.83 19.24
N VAL A 105 -1.62 1.33 19.45
CA VAL A 105 -2.15 2.49 18.69
C VAL A 105 -1.35 3.74 19.04
N LEU A 106 -1.20 4.08 20.32
CA LEU A 106 -0.50 5.29 20.76
C LEU A 106 1.00 5.26 20.48
N ALA A 107 1.60 4.08 20.26
CA ALA A 107 2.99 3.98 19.83
C ALA A 107 3.29 4.69 18.49
N ALA A 108 2.27 4.95 17.67
CA ALA A 108 2.42 5.77 16.46
C ALA A 108 2.82 7.23 16.74
N ARG A 109 2.65 7.70 17.96
CA ARG A 109 3.06 9.05 18.38
C ARG A 109 4.52 9.13 18.87
N LEU A 110 5.16 8.00 19.16
CA LEU A 110 6.51 7.97 19.72
C LEU A 110 7.55 8.80 18.95
N PRO A 111 7.54 8.83 17.60
CA PRO A 111 8.51 9.63 16.84
C PRO A 111 8.49 11.12 17.15
N ALA A 112 7.34 11.66 17.61
CA ALA A 112 7.18 13.07 17.93
C ALA A 112 7.39 13.39 19.42
N MET A 113 7.58 12.36 20.26
CA MET A 113 7.75 12.52 21.71
C MET A 113 9.21 12.65 22.10
N SER A 114 9.49 13.28 23.26
CA SER A 114 10.79 13.19 23.91
C SER A 114 11.02 11.76 24.44
N LEU A 115 12.29 11.38 24.68
CA LEU A 115 12.62 10.05 25.18
C LEU A 115 11.89 9.70 26.48
N LEU A 116 11.85 10.64 27.44
CA LEU A 116 11.18 10.44 28.72
C LEU A 116 9.66 10.27 28.56
N ALA A 117 9.03 11.11 27.72
CA ALA A 117 7.62 10.99 27.40
C ALA A 117 7.30 9.67 26.69
N SER A 118 8.18 9.21 25.80
CA SER A 118 8.05 7.93 25.08
C SER A 118 8.07 6.76 26.06
N LEU A 119 9.03 6.69 26.97
CA LEU A 119 9.13 5.65 28.00
C LEU A 119 7.89 5.61 28.88
N ARG A 120 7.43 6.80 29.35
CA ARG A 120 6.21 6.91 30.15
C ARG A 120 4.98 6.44 29.38
N SER A 121 4.84 6.80 28.11
CA SER A 121 3.70 6.45 27.26
C SER A 121 3.58 4.94 27.00
N LEU A 122 4.69 4.21 27.02
CA LEU A 122 4.67 2.74 26.85
C LEU A 122 4.12 2.02 28.09
N ILE A 123 4.22 2.63 29.28
CA ILE A 123 3.74 2.05 30.55
C ILE A 123 2.35 2.61 30.87
N TYR A 124 2.17 3.92 30.72
CA TYR A 124 0.91 4.62 30.96
C TYR A 124 0.46 5.33 29.70
N PRO A 125 -0.50 4.76 28.95
CA PRO A 125 -1.07 5.40 27.76
C PRO A 125 -1.78 6.68 28.18
N SER A 126 -1.25 7.83 27.74
CA SER A 126 -1.67 9.15 28.22
C SER A 126 -2.88 9.74 27.49
N ASP A 127 -3.26 9.18 26.33
CA ASP A 127 -4.35 9.71 25.51
C ASP A 127 -5.33 8.61 25.08
N ILE A 128 -6.03 8.07 26.09
CA ILE A 128 -7.06 7.05 25.89
C ILE A 128 -8.16 7.52 24.93
N PRO A 129 -8.67 8.78 25.04
CA PRO A 129 -9.71 9.27 24.13
C PRO A 129 -9.30 9.24 22.65
N ALA A 130 -8.07 9.63 22.33
CA ALA A 130 -7.60 9.62 20.93
C ALA A 130 -7.46 8.20 20.39
N ALA A 131 -6.95 7.25 21.18
CA ALA A 131 -6.88 5.85 20.79
C ALA A 131 -8.27 5.25 20.58
N HIS A 132 -9.20 5.54 21.49
CA HIS A 132 -10.60 5.09 21.40
C HIS A 132 -11.27 5.65 20.13
N ALA A 133 -11.16 6.95 19.88
CA ALA A 133 -11.73 7.61 18.70
C ALA A 133 -11.17 7.02 17.39
N ALA A 134 -9.87 6.74 17.34
CA ALA A 134 -9.25 6.11 16.17
C ALA A 134 -9.75 4.68 15.94
N LEU A 135 -9.86 3.88 17.00
CA LEU A 135 -10.37 2.52 16.94
C LEU A 135 -11.86 2.47 16.59
N LEU A 136 -12.65 3.42 17.09
CA LEU A 136 -14.07 3.53 16.78
C LEU A 136 -14.32 3.69 15.26
N ARG A 137 -13.46 4.44 14.56
CA ARG A 137 -13.54 4.59 13.10
C ARG A 137 -13.33 3.29 12.31
N PHE A 138 -12.80 2.25 12.96
CA PHE A 138 -12.55 0.93 12.38
C PHE A 138 -13.32 -0.20 13.08
N ASP A 139 -14.40 0.11 13.82
CA ASP A 139 -15.21 -0.87 14.59
C ASP A 139 -14.39 -1.74 15.54
N LEU A 140 -13.51 -1.12 16.32
CA LEU A 140 -12.62 -1.80 17.27
C LEU A 140 -12.57 -1.11 18.64
N ALA A 141 -13.54 -0.24 18.97
CA ALA A 141 -13.53 0.49 20.22
C ALA A 141 -13.61 -0.45 21.45
N ASP A 142 -14.34 -1.58 21.33
CA ASP A 142 -14.47 -2.64 22.32
C ASP A 142 -13.15 -3.37 22.60
N LYS A 143 -12.21 -3.34 21.64
CA LYS A 143 -10.90 -4.01 21.73
C LYS A 143 -9.80 -3.14 22.36
N LEU A 144 -10.10 -1.92 22.80
CA LEU A 144 -9.12 -0.93 23.26
C LEU A 144 -8.14 -1.51 24.30
N PHE A 145 -8.63 -2.30 25.25
CA PHE A 145 -7.83 -2.87 26.33
C PHE A 145 -7.43 -4.34 26.10
N ASP A 146 -7.85 -4.94 24.98
CA ASP A 146 -7.48 -6.29 24.63
C ASP A 146 -5.99 -6.40 24.31
N ARG A 147 -5.45 -7.62 24.38
CA ARG A 147 -4.09 -7.90 23.91
C ARG A 147 -4.09 -8.17 22.41
N VAL A 148 -3.04 -7.74 21.74
CA VAL A 148 -2.88 -7.92 20.28
C VAL A 148 -2.92 -9.39 19.87
N ASP A 149 -2.41 -10.33 20.70
CA ASP A 149 -2.41 -11.76 20.42
C ASP A 149 -3.82 -12.37 20.39
N ARG A 150 -4.83 -11.70 20.96
CA ARG A 150 -6.24 -12.13 20.94
C ARG A 150 -7.01 -11.65 19.71
N LEU A 151 -6.42 -10.77 18.93
CA LEU A 151 -7.05 -10.22 17.74
C LEU A 151 -6.94 -11.18 16.55
N SER A 152 -7.96 -11.22 15.72
CA SER A 152 -7.92 -11.84 14.39
C SER A 152 -6.94 -11.11 13.45
N GLY A 153 -6.62 -11.72 12.30
CA GLY A 153 -5.78 -11.07 11.28
C GLY A 153 -6.34 -9.74 10.80
N GLY A 154 -7.64 -9.72 10.49
CA GLY A 154 -8.32 -8.50 10.04
C GLY A 154 -8.44 -7.43 11.12
N GLU A 155 -8.63 -7.80 12.39
CA GLU A 155 -8.60 -6.83 13.50
C GLU A 155 -7.22 -6.22 13.66
N ARG A 156 -6.15 -7.02 13.59
CA ARG A 156 -4.78 -6.51 13.62
C ARG A 156 -4.50 -5.54 12.47
N GLN A 157 -5.00 -5.85 11.27
CA GLN A 157 -4.87 -4.96 10.12
C GLN A 157 -5.55 -3.61 10.38
N ARG A 158 -6.80 -3.61 10.86
CA ARG A 158 -7.54 -2.39 11.20
C ARG A 158 -6.90 -1.61 12.35
N VAL A 159 -6.34 -2.28 13.36
CA VAL A 159 -5.52 -1.61 14.39
C VAL A 159 -4.30 -0.94 13.76
N GLY A 160 -3.65 -1.59 12.79
CA GLY A 160 -2.55 -1.00 12.00
C GLY A 160 -2.95 0.30 11.31
N LEU A 161 -4.17 0.35 10.73
CA LEU A 161 -4.73 1.55 10.10
C LEU A 161 -5.13 2.63 11.12
N ALA A 162 -5.71 2.24 12.26
CA ALA A 162 -6.05 3.17 13.32
C ALA A 162 -4.83 3.94 13.87
N ARG A 163 -3.63 3.35 13.79
CA ARG A 163 -2.36 4.01 14.13
C ARG A 163 -2.07 5.22 13.24
N ALA A 164 -2.46 5.18 11.96
CA ALA A 164 -2.29 6.33 11.08
C ALA A 164 -3.06 7.56 11.60
N LEU A 165 -4.30 7.35 12.07
CA LEU A 165 -5.17 8.44 12.54
C LEU A 165 -4.63 9.18 13.77
N VAL A 166 -3.81 8.53 14.59
CA VAL A 166 -3.19 9.16 15.78
C VAL A 166 -1.75 9.60 15.53
N ALA A 167 -1.14 9.20 14.43
CA ALA A 167 0.22 9.58 14.09
C ALA A 167 0.30 11.07 13.75
N PRO A 168 1.21 11.85 14.35
CA PRO A 168 1.40 13.28 14.04
C PRO A 168 2.20 13.42 12.73
N ALA A 169 1.73 12.77 11.67
CA ALA A 169 2.38 12.71 10.38
C ALA A 169 1.65 13.55 9.34
N SER A 170 2.37 14.15 8.42
CA SER A 170 1.83 14.90 7.26
C SER A 170 1.88 14.08 5.96
N LEU A 171 2.45 12.87 6.01
CA LEU A 171 2.42 11.89 4.93
C LEU A 171 2.14 10.49 5.49
N TRP A 172 1.08 9.87 5.00
CA TRP A 172 0.76 8.47 5.26
C TRP A 172 1.14 7.62 4.06
N LEU A 173 1.93 6.59 4.31
CA LEU A 173 2.38 5.58 3.36
C LEU A 173 1.80 4.24 3.80
N ILE A 174 0.87 3.69 3.04
CA ILE A 174 0.10 2.52 3.45
C ILE A 174 0.31 1.41 2.44
N ASP A 175 0.94 0.31 2.88
CA ASP A 175 1.28 -0.82 2.02
C ASP A 175 0.25 -1.94 2.15
N GLU A 176 -0.53 -2.16 1.08
CA GLU A 176 -1.51 -3.24 0.95
C GLU A 176 -2.43 -3.42 2.18
N PRO A 177 -3.19 -2.39 2.57
CA PRO A 177 -3.92 -2.36 3.85
C PRO A 177 -5.06 -3.36 3.95
N LEU A 178 -5.43 -4.05 2.86
CA LEU A 178 -6.66 -4.81 2.74
C LEU A 178 -6.46 -6.34 2.71
N SER A 179 -5.22 -6.80 2.75
CA SER A 179 -4.84 -8.21 2.48
C SER A 179 -5.48 -9.25 3.44
N ALA A 180 -5.88 -8.83 4.63
CA ALA A 180 -6.48 -9.71 5.65
C ALA A 180 -7.96 -9.39 5.95
N LEU A 181 -8.61 -8.56 5.11
CA LEU A 181 -9.99 -8.11 5.30
C LEU A 181 -10.93 -8.78 4.29
N ASP A 182 -12.15 -9.06 4.73
CA ASP A 182 -13.24 -9.38 3.82
C ASP A 182 -13.64 -8.14 2.99
N PRO A 183 -14.33 -8.32 1.84
CA PRO A 183 -14.60 -7.21 0.91
C PRO A 183 -15.35 -6.03 1.55
N VAL A 184 -16.32 -6.30 2.42
CA VAL A 184 -17.13 -5.24 3.06
C VAL A 184 -16.27 -4.42 4.01
N ARG A 185 -15.46 -5.08 4.84
CA ARG A 185 -14.55 -4.41 5.78
C ARG A 185 -13.40 -3.71 5.07
N ALA A 186 -12.93 -4.26 3.94
CA ALA A 186 -11.92 -3.63 3.10
C ALA A 186 -12.43 -2.29 2.54
N GLU A 187 -13.65 -2.26 2.04
CA GLU A 187 -14.30 -1.05 1.54
C GLU A 187 -14.45 0.01 2.64
N GLN A 188 -15.03 -0.38 3.78
CA GLN A 188 -15.19 0.53 4.94
C GLN A 188 -13.85 1.08 5.43
N ALA A 189 -12.85 0.23 5.56
CA ALA A 189 -11.52 0.64 6.01
C ALA A 189 -10.84 1.60 5.04
N THR A 190 -10.98 1.38 3.73
CA THR A 190 -10.44 2.27 2.69
C THR A 190 -11.14 3.62 2.71
N ALA A 191 -12.48 3.64 2.73
CA ALA A 191 -13.26 4.87 2.81
C ALA A 191 -12.89 5.67 4.07
N THR A 192 -12.81 5.00 5.22
CA THR A 192 -12.40 5.60 6.50
C THR A 192 -11.01 6.22 6.43
N LEU A 193 -10.04 5.51 5.86
CA LEU A 193 -8.66 5.97 5.73
C LEU A 193 -8.55 7.21 4.84
N VAL A 194 -9.16 7.15 3.64
CA VAL A 194 -9.14 8.26 2.68
C VAL A 194 -9.85 9.49 3.25
N GLN A 195 -11.02 9.31 3.89
CA GLN A 195 -11.74 10.40 4.52
C GLN A 195 -10.93 11.01 5.67
N ALA A 196 -10.31 10.19 6.52
CA ALA A 196 -9.47 10.68 7.61
C ALA A 196 -8.26 11.47 7.09
N ALA A 197 -7.65 11.04 6.00
CA ALA A 197 -6.54 11.77 5.37
C ALA A 197 -6.99 13.15 4.85
N ARG A 198 -8.19 13.25 4.26
CA ARG A 198 -8.80 14.50 3.82
C ARG A 198 -9.10 15.42 5.00
N ASP A 199 -9.78 14.91 6.04
CA ASP A 199 -10.17 15.67 7.24
C ASP A 199 -8.95 16.28 7.94
N GLN A 200 -7.83 15.54 7.96
CA GLN A 200 -6.58 15.97 8.61
C GLN A 200 -5.63 16.74 7.68
N GLY A 201 -5.97 16.91 6.40
CA GLY A 201 -5.09 17.55 5.41
C GLY A 201 -3.77 16.80 5.20
N VAL A 202 -3.77 15.47 5.34
CA VAL A 202 -2.60 14.61 5.21
C VAL A 202 -2.47 14.11 3.78
N THR A 203 -1.26 14.10 3.23
CA THR A 203 -0.97 13.44 1.97
C THR A 203 -0.98 11.93 2.18
N LEU A 204 -1.70 11.19 1.33
CA LEU A 204 -1.84 9.74 1.43
C LEU A 204 -1.34 9.08 0.14
N VAL A 205 -0.41 8.15 0.27
CA VAL A 205 0.01 7.24 -0.81
C VAL A 205 -0.24 5.81 -0.33
N ALA A 206 -1.16 5.11 -0.97
CA ALA A 206 -1.50 3.73 -0.63
C ALA A 206 -1.24 2.79 -1.80
N THR A 207 -0.66 1.62 -1.54
CA THR A 207 -0.57 0.56 -2.55
C THR A 207 -1.77 -0.37 -2.41
N LEU A 208 -2.36 -0.75 -3.53
CA LEU A 208 -3.53 -1.62 -3.58
C LEU A 208 -3.37 -2.69 -4.66
N HIS A 209 -3.86 -3.90 -4.36
CA HIS A 209 -4.01 -4.97 -5.35
C HIS A 209 -5.39 -4.94 -6.02
N GLN A 210 -6.40 -4.51 -5.28
CA GLN A 210 -7.79 -4.45 -5.75
C GLN A 210 -7.99 -3.14 -6.53
N VAL A 211 -8.05 -3.24 -7.86
CA VAL A 211 -8.19 -2.09 -8.76
C VAL A 211 -9.50 -1.36 -8.51
N ASP A 212 -10.61 -2.11 -8.34
CA ASP A 212 -11.93 -1.52 -8.09
C ASP A 212 -11.95 -0.64 -6.85
N MET A 213 -11.28 -1.08 -5.78
CA MET A 213 -11.12 -0.31 -4.54
C MET A 213 -10.31 0.97 -4.75
N ALA A 214 -9.25 0.89 -5.56
CA ALA A 214 -8.44 2.06 -5.90
C ALA A 214 -9.26 3.10 -6.67
N LEU A 215 -9.97 2.67 -7.71
CA LEU A 215 -10.81 3.53 -8.56
C LEU A 215 -11.99 4.15 -7.81
N ALA A 216 -12.61 3.40 -6.87
CA ALA A 216 -13.76 3.87 -6.10
C ALA A 216 -13.41 4.93 -5.05
N HIS A 217 -12.23 4.85 -4.43
CA HIS A 217 -11.93 5.65 -3.25
C HIS A 217 -10.85 6.72 -3.46
N PHE A 218 -9.95 6.55 -4.43
CA PHE A 218 -8.84 7.47 -4.65
C PHE A 218 -9.08 8.34 -5.88
N PRO A 219 -8.81 9.67 -5.80
CA PRO A 219 -9.00 10.57 -6.92
C PRO A 219 -7.94 10.39 -8.03
N ARG A 220 -6.76 9.84 -7.70
CA ARG A 220 -5.63 9.68 -8.62
C ARG A 220 -5.00 8.30 -8.50
N ILE A 221 -4.70 7.70 -9.63
CA ILE A 221 -4.17 6.35 -9.74
C ILE A 221 -2.85 6.37 -10.49
N VAL A 222 -1.85 5.76 -9.89
CA VAL A 222 -0.53 5.52 -10.50
C VAL A 222 -0.39 4.04 -10.79
N GLY A 223 -0.22 3.70 -12.06
CA GLY A 223 0.06 2.33 -12.51
C GLY A 223 1.56 2.07 -12.53
N LEU A 224 2.03 1.06 -11.79
CA LEU A 224 3.43 0.66 -11.70
C LEU A 224 3.61 -0.76 -12.20
N ARG A 225 4.55 -0.97 -13.15
CA ARG A 225 4.95 -2.29 -13.67
C ARG A 225 6.46 -2.37 -13.82
N ASP A 226 7.07 -3.44 -13.32
CA ASP A 226 8.51 -3.71 -13.41
C ASP A 226 9.40 -2.54 -12.98
N GLY A 227 8.98 -1.80 -11.94
CA GLY A 227 9.70 -0.64 -11.43
C GLY A 227 9.56 0.64 -12.27
N VAL A 228 8.69 0.65 -13.27
CA VAL A 228 8.43 1.80 -14.15
C VAL A 228 6.98 2.25 -14.01
N MET A 229 6.75 3.55 -14.03
CA MET A 229 5.41 4.12 -14.06
C MET A 229 4.84 3.98 -15.47
N VAL A 230 3.70 3.27 -15.59
CA VAL A 230 3.00 3.05 -16.86
C VAL A 230 2.04 4.19 -17.15
N PHE A 231 1.31 4.62 -16.12
CA PHE A 231 0.40 5.76 -16.18
C PHE A 231 0.28 6.47 -14.84
N ASP A 232 -0.20 7.71 -14.90
CA ASP A 232 -0.50 8.57 -13.76
C ASP A 232 -1.72 9.42 -14.15
N LEU A 233 -2.91 9.02 -13.68
CA LEU A 233 -4.19 9.52 -14.18
C LEU A 233 -5.16 9.79 -13.03
N ALA A 234 -6.12 10.71 -13.27
CA ALA A 234 -7.31 10.76 -12.44
C ALA A 234 -8.09 9.43 -12.52
N ALA A 235 -8.69 8.98 -11.42
CA ALA A 235 -9.42 7.70 -11.40
C ALA A 235 -10.49 7.59 -12.50
N SER A 236 -11.17 8.69 -12.83
CA SER A 236 -12.17 8.77 -13.90
C SER A 236 -11.60 8.63 -15.33
N GLN A 237 -10.30 8.73 -15.49
CA GLN A 237 -9.61 8.63 -16.78
C GLN A 237 -8.95 7.27 -17.01
N VAL A 238 -8.95 6.40 -15.98
CA VAL A 238 -8.38 5.06 -16.10
C VAL A 238 -9.33 4.19 -16.93
N SER A 239 -8.90 3.80 -18.12
CA SER A 239 -9.66 2.92 -19.03
C SER A 239 -9.28 1.45 -18.86
N PRO A 240 -10.12 0.50 -19.35
CA PRO A 240 -9.77 -0.91 -19.42
C PRO A 240 -8.45 -1.19 -20.17
N GLU A 241 -8.11 -0.38 -21.17
CA GLU A 241 -6.86 -0.49 -21.94
C GLU A 241 -5.64 -0.17 -21.04
N HIS A 242 -5.71 0.91 -20.23
CA HIS A 242 -4.66 1.22 -19.27
C HIS A 242 -4.42 0.07 -18.28
N LEU A 243 -5.51 -0.60 -17.85
CA LEU A 243 -5.42 -1.74 -16.94
C LEU A 243 -4.87 -2.98 -17.66
N ALA A 244 -5.29 -3.24 -18.90
CA ALA A 244 -4.75 -4.31 -19.70
C ALA A 244 -3.23 -4.13 -19.87
N ASP A 245 -2.78 -2.94 -20.30
CA ASP A 245 -1.36 -2.62 -20.45
C ASP A 245 -0.57 -2.79 -19.13
N LEU A 246 -1.19 -2.48 -18.00
CA LEU A 246 -0.55 -2.61 -16.69
C LEU A 246 -0.37 -4.08 -16.27
N TYR A 247 -1.36 -4.95 -16.55
CA TYR A 247 -1.40 -6.34 -16.08
C TYR A 247 -1.07 -7.36 -17.15
N ASP A 248 -0.96 -6.97 -18.44
CA ASP A 248 -0.54 -7.90 -19.50
C ASP A 248 0.87 -8.43 -19.22
N GLN A 249 0.94 -9.70 -18.93
CA GLN A 249 2.20 -10.43 -18.87
C GLN A 249 2.72 -10.60 -20.31
N GLN A 250 3.63 -9.75 -20.75
CA GLN A 250 4.38 -10.00 -21.97
C GLN A 250 5.17 -11.30 -21.82
N GLY A 251 4.63 -12.40 -22.33
CA GLY A 251 5.26 -13.73 -22.28
C GLY A 251 4.34 -14.88 -22.63
N ALA A 252 3.03 -14.69 -22.73
CA ALA A 252 2.17 -15.69 -23.36
C ALA A 252 2.27 -15.53 -24.88
N PRO A 253 2.66 -16.62 -25.65
CA PRO A 253 2.61 -16.54 -27.11
C PRO A 253 1.17 -16.20 -27.54
N PRO A 254 0.98 -15.40 -28.61
CA PRO A 254 -0.34 -15.01 -29.05
C PRO A 254 -1.17 -16.29 -29.26
N ARG A 255 -2.33 -16.37 -28.58
CA ARG A 255 -3.31 -17.40 -28.88
C ARG A 255 -3.63 -17.26 -30.35
N ARG A 256 -3.13 -18.20 -31.18
CA ARG A 256 -3.56 -18.34 -32.56
C ARG A 256 -5.08 -18.46 -32.49
N ASN A 257 -5.78 -17.50 -33.08
CA ASN A 257 -7.16 -17.66 -33.47
C ASN A 257 -7.18 -18.81 -34.48
N GLU A 258 -7.44 -20.03 -34.03
CA GLU A 258 -7.82 -21.11 -34.92
C GLU A 258 -9.19 -20.72 -35.50
N PRO A 259 -9.30 -20.66 -36.84
CA PRO A 259 -10.60 -20.41 -37.44
C PRO A 259 -11.51 -21.59 -37.05
N LYS A 260 -12.71 -21.28 -36.56
CA LYS A 260 -13.80 -22.24 -36.41
C LYS A 260 -14.03 -22.89 -37.77
N THR A 261 -13.46 -24.08 -37.99
CA THR A 261 -13.87 -24.93 -39.07
C THR A 261 -15.30 -25.36 -38.81
N ALA A 262 -16.18 -24.98 -39.74
CA ALA A 262 -17.56 -25.41 -39.78
C ALA A 262 -17.63 -26.94 -39.77
N ALA A 263 -18.47 -27.45 -38.91
CA ALA A 263 -18.83 -28.87 -38.92
C ALA A 263 -19.44 -29.21 -40.27
N ALA A 264 -18.73 -30.06 -41.05
CA ALA A 264 -19.32 -30.72 -42.17
C ALA A 264 -19.86 -32.09 -41.71
N ASP A 265 -21.11 -32.33 -42.04
CA ASP A 265 -21.84 -33.58 -41.90
C ASP A 265 -21.02 -34.79 -42.35
N ALA A 266 -21.01 -35.83 -41.53
CA ALA A 266 -20.69 -37.18 -41.98
C ALA A 266 -21.65 -38.19 -41.35
N PRO A 267 -22.14 -39.17 -42.13
CA PRO A 267 -23.33 -39.96 -41.80
C PRO A 267 -23.05 -41.10 -40.81
N ALA A 268 -24.10 -41.46 -40.10
CA ALA A 268 -24.17 -42.59 -39.18
C ALA A 268 -23.81 -43.92 -39.84
N LEU A 269 -22.93 -44.67 -39.20
CA LEU A 269 -22.78 -46.12 -39.43
C LEU A 269 -23.20 -46.86 -38.14
N LEU A 270 -24.15 -47.77 -38.33
CA LEU A 270 -24.77 -48.64 -37.34
C LEU A 270 -23.78 -49.65 -36.74
N PRO A 271 -24.02 -50.14 -35.53
CA PRO A 271 -23.14 -51.13 -34.90
C PRO A 271 -23.45 -52.56 -35.36
N THR A 272 -22.42 -53.28 -35.70
CA THR A 272 -22.51 -54.73 -35.85
C THR A 272 -22.04 -55.40 -34.55
N ALA A 273 -22.94 -56.17 -33.98
CA ALA A 273 -22.66 -57.09 -32.89
C ALA A 273 -21.85 -58.30 -33.39
N LEU A 274 -21.01 -58.87 -32.50
CA LEU A 274 -20.67 -60.28 -32.39
C LEU A 274 -19.62 -60.49 -31.33
N GLN A 275 -20.01 -61.03 -30.17
CA GLN A 275 -19.96 -62.44 -29.71
C GLN A 275 -18.58 -62.90 -29.19
N CYS A 276 -18.61 -63.24 -27.95
CA CYS A 276 -18.06 -64.37 -27.19
C CYS A 276 -16.62 -64.88 -27.50
N ARG A 277 -15.75 -64.77 -26.55
CA ARG A 277 -15.38 -65.87 -25.62
C ARG A 277 -14.59 -65.37 -24.47
#